data_78694957e3f0394fea748ea4fc437867
#
_entry.id   78694957e3f0394fea748ea4fc437867
#
_cell.length_a   1.000
_cell.length_b   1.000
_cell.length_c   1.000
_cell.angle_alpha   90.00
_cell.angle_beta   90.00
_cell.angle_gamma   90.00
#
_symmetry.space_group_name_H-M   'P 1'
#
loop_
_entity.id
_entity.type
_entity.pdbx_description
1 polymer ?
#
loop_
_entity_poly.entity_id
_entity_poly.type
_entity_poly.pdbx_seq_one_letter_code
_entity_poly.pdbx_strand_id
1 'polypeptide(L)'
;MKVKEVAETLERFAPLPLQEGYDNAGFQIGLTAAEDVSGVLLCLDVTEEVIAEAAQKGCNLIVAHHPLLFRGVKCIDRSTIVGRCVLDAISAGIGIYAAHTNLDNARGGVNFAAAKMLGLENVRFLQPTAGGEGGSGIIGTLSRPMPAADFLQFLKTTFHADSLAYAAGPQSEINTVAFCGGAGDFLVDEAVKQGADIFITGEMGYHRYFGHGNELWLATLGHYETERHTIALLREVLSEALPGLRLVETDVNTNPLRYI
;
A
#
# COMPACT_ATOMS: atom_id res chain seq x y z
N MET A 1 25.98 -5.41 -6.51
CA MET A 1 24.93 -5.02 -5.56
C MET A 1 24.29 -6.28 -5.03
N LYS A 2 24.18 -6.41 -3.71
CA LYS A 2 23.59 -7.59 -3.08
C LYS A 2 22.09 -7.42 -2.86
N VAL A 3 21.35 -8.52 -2.88
CA VAL A 3 19.91 -8.50 -2.56
C VAL A 3 19.63 -7.86 -1.19
N LYS A 4 20.51 -8.14 -0.20
CA LYS A 4 20.44 -7.52 1.13
C LYS A 4 20.54 -5.99 1.09
N GLU A 5 21.32 -5.41 0.20
CA GLU A 5 21.47 -3.95 0.08
C GLU A 5 20.16 -3.30 -0.41
N VAL A 6 19.37 -4.02 -1.22
CA VAL A 6 18.03 -3.58 -1.62
C VAL A 6 17.09 -3.53 -0.41
N ALA A 7 17.07 -4.60 0.41
CA ALA A 7 16.27 -4.65 1.63
C ALA A 7 16.67 -3.53 2.62
N GLU A 8 17.97 -3.36 2.89
CA GLU A 8 18.48 -2.32 3.78
C GLU A 8 18.14 -0.89 3.28
N THR A 9 17.99 -0.71 1.96
CA THR A 9 17.57 0.57 1.39
C THR A 9 16.11 0.83 1.68
N LEU A 10 15.25 -0.17 1.53
CA LEU A 10 13.83 -0.06 1.89
C LEU A 10 13.65 0.16 3.39
N GLU A 11 14.43 -0.54 4.23
CA GLU A 11 14.39 -0.40 5.68
C GLU A 11 14.90 0.96 6.19
N ARG A 12 15.79 1.62 5.46
CA ARG A 12 16.15 3.02 5.76
C ARG A 12 15.05 4.00 5.46
N PHE A 13 14.28 3.76 4.40
CA PHE A 13 13.12 4.59 4.03
C PHE A 13 11.90 4.31 4.92
N ALA A 14 11.61 3.04 5.17
CA ALA A 14 10.48 2.56 5.96
C ALA A 14 10.96 1.49 6.97
N PRO A 15 11.49 1.91 8.15
CA PRO A 15 12.02 1.00 9.15
C PRO A 15 11.03 -0.07 9.59
N LEU A 16 11.48 -1.33 9.69
CA LEU A 16 10.62 -2.46 10.10
C LEU A 16 9.89 -2.24 11.44
N PRO A 17 10.45 -1.54 12.45
CA PRO A 17 9.71 -1.25 13.69
C PRO A 17 8.46 -0.38 13.51
N LEU A 18 8.25 0.24 12.34
CA LEU A 18 7.01 0.97 12.03
C LEU A 18 5.84 0.07 11.65
N GLN A 19 6.09 -1.23 11.44
CA GLN A 19 5.02 -2.18 11.11
C GLN A 19 4.05 -2.36 12.28
N GLU A 20 2.81 -2.70 11.95
CA GLU A 20 1.80 -3.07 12.94
C GLU A 20 2.16 -4.39 13.65
N GLY A 21 1.72 -4.55 14.89
CA GLY A 21 2.11 -5.69 15.72
C GLY A 21 1.62 -7.06 15.21
N TYR A 22 0.70 -7.08 14.26
CA TYR A 22 0.18 -8.30 13.62
C TYR A 22 0.86 -8.59 12.27
N ASP A 23 1.71 -7.67 11.78
CA ASP A 23 2.29 -7.71 10.44
C ASP A 23 3.54 -8.59 10.35
N ASN A 24 3.97 -8.88 9.12
CA ASN A 24 5.15 -9.65 8.81
C ASN A 24 5.92 -9.02 7.63
N ALA A 25 6.31 -7.75 7.76
CA ALA A 25 7.16 -7.07 6.78
C ALA A 25 8.61 -7.63 6.81
N GLY A 26 9.36 -7.39 5.75
CA GLY A 26 10.72 -7.88 5.59
C GLY A 26 10.84 -9.10 4.68
N PHE A 27 11.94 -9.85 4.80
CA PHE A 27 12.15 -11.05 3.99
C PHE A 27 11.11 -12.13 4.28
N GLN A 28 10.38 -12.51 3.25
CA GLN A 28 9.45 -13.64 3.25
C GLN A 28 10.18 -14.92 2.82
N ILE A 29 11.05 -14.80 1.82
CA ILE A 29 11.96 -15.86 1.35
C ILE A 29 13.31 -15.19 1.16
N GLY A 30 14.28 -15.56 2.02
CA GLY A 30 15.59 -14.91 2.10
C GLY A 30 16.73 -15.69 1.45
N LEU A 31 16.45 -16.62 0.55
CA LEU A 31 17.47 -17.49 -0.06
C LEU A 31 18.60 -16.72 -0.73
N THR A 32 18.25 -15.62 -1.39
CA THR A 32 19.13 -14.84 -2.24
C THR A 32 19.77 -13.64 -1.54
N ALA A 33 19.58 -13.50 -0.21
CA ALA A 33 20.01 -12.29 0.51
C ALA A 33 21.52 -11.98 0.34
N ALA A 34 22.38 -12.99 0.24
CA ALA A 34 23.82 -12.86 0.04
C ALA A 34 24.22 -12.77 -1.44
N GLU A 35 23.33 -13.00 -2.37
CA GLU A 35 23.58 -13.05 -3.80
C GLU A 35 23.58 -11.67 -4.44
N ASP A 36 24.19 -11.59 -5.62
CA ASP A 36 24.07 -10.40 -6.46
C ASP A 36 22.66 -10.31 -7.05
N VAL A 37 22.09 -9.12 -7.03
CA VAL A 37 20.79 -8.89 -7.62
C VAL A 37 20.91 -8.88 -9.15
N SER A 38 20.15 -9.75 -9.83
CA SER A 38 20.05 -9.76 -11.30
C SER A 38 18.95 -8.82 -11.81
N GLY A 39 17.96 -8.57 -11.00
CA GLY A 39 16.85 -7.67 -11.19
C GLY A 39 15.84 -7.80 -10.07
N VAL A 40 15.08 -6.74 -9.85
CA VAL A 40 13.99 -6.68 -8.87
C VAL A 40 12.68 -6.53 -9.62
N LEU A 41 11.73 -7.42 -9.37
CA LEU A 41 10.35 -7.25 -9.82
C LEU A 41 9.52 -6.63 -8.69
N LEU A 42 8.81 -5.55 -9.00
CA LEU A 42 7.97 -4.78 -8.07
C LEU A 42 6.50 -5.15 -8.31
N CYS A 43 5.76 -5.47 -7.25
CA CYS A 43 4.35 -5.82 -7.33
C CYS A 43 3.59 -5.38 -6.07
N LEU A 44 2.26 -5.42 -6.13
CA LEU A 44 1.42 -5.26 -4.94
C LEU A 44 1.33 -6.59 -4.20
N ASP A 45 0.88 -7.63 -4.89
CA ASP A 45 0.68 -8.98 -4.36
C ASP A 45 1.62 -9.98 -5.01
N VAL A 46 2.02 -11.02 -4.26
CA VAL A 46 2.77 -12.15 -4.79
C VAL A 46 1.81 -13.27 -5.18
N THR A 47 1.75 -13.57 -6.48
CA THR A 47 0.98 -14.69 -7.04
C THR A 47 1.88 -15.64 -7.82
N GLU A 48 1.35 -16.80 -8.20
CA GLU A 48 2.07 -17.76 -9.03
C GLU A 48 2.48 -17.13 -10.37
N GLU A 49 1.62 -16.30 -10.97
CA GLU A 49 1.89 -15.58 -12.22
C GLU A 49 3.00 -14.54 -12.05
N VAL A 50 3.03 -13.81 -10.94
CA VAL A 50 4.09 -12.83 -10.63
C VAL A 50 5.44 -13.51 -10.45
N ILE A 51 5.49 -14.68 -9.79
CA ILE A 51 6.71 -15.46 -9.64
C ILE A 51 7.20 -15.97 -11.00
N ALA A 52 6.30 -16.51 -11.83
CA ALA A 52 6.63 -16.93 -13.18
C ALA A 52 7.15 -15.78 -14.04
N GLU A 53 6.54 -14.60 -13.94
CA GLU A 53 7.00 -13.38 -14.60
C GLU A 53 8.40 -12.95 -14.14
N ALA A 54 8.68 -12.99 -12.83
CA ALA A 54 9.99 -12.66 -12.27
C ALA A 54 11.08 -13.61 -12.85
N ALA A 55 10.80 -14.92 -12.88
CA ALA A 55 11.70 -15.92 -13.48
C ALA A 55 11.93 -15.66 -14.97
N GLN A 56 10.85 -15.40 -15.73
CA GLN A 56 10.92 -15.12 -17.18
C GLN A 56 11.73 -13.84 -17.47
N LYS A 57 11.54 -12.80 -16.65
CA LYS A 57 12.24 -11.52 -16.76
C LYS A 57 13.66 -11.59 -16.14
N GLY A 58 14.12 -12.73 -15.60
CA GLY A 58 15.44 -12.91 -15.00
C GLY A 58 15.67 -12.05 -13.75
N CYS A 59 14.63 -11.85 -12.94
CA CYS A 59 14.70 -11.19 -11.64
C CYS A 59 14.85 -12.27 -10.55
N ASN A 60 15.82 -12.10 -9.65
CA ASN A 60 16.02 -13.02 -8.52
C ASN A 60 15.51 -12.45 -7.19
N LEU A 61 14.86 -11.27 -7.23
CA LEU A 61 14.18 -10.68 -6.09
C LEU A 61 12.80 -10.15 -6.53
N ILE A 62 11.78 -10.44 -5.73
CA ILE A 62 10.49 -9.76 -5.78
C ILE A 62 10.42 -8.84 -4.56
N VAL A 63 10.07 -7.58 -4.78
CA VAL A 63 9.68 -6.64 -3.72
C VAL A 63 8.20 -6.38 -3.87
N ALA A 64 7.44 -6.84 -2.89
CA ALA A 64 5.99 -6.72 -2.84
C ALA A 64 5.56 -5.74 -1.76
N HIS A 65 4.36 -5.20 -1.88
CA HIS A 65 3.71 -4.52 -0.77
C HIS A 65 3.16 -5.54 0.23
N HIS A 66 2.27 -6.41 -0.21
CA HIS A 66 1.65 -7.40 0.67
C HIS A 66 2.58 -8.59 0.96
N PRO A 67 2.71 -9.00 2.25
CA PRO A 67 3.51 -10.15 2.61
C PRO A 67 2.84 -11.46 2.17
N LEU A 68 3.58 -12.31 1.45
CA LEU A 68 3.12 -13.64 1.07
C LEU A 68 2.82 -14.50 2.30
N LEU A 69 3.65 -14.38 3.34
CA LEU A 69 3.53 -15.11 4.61
C LEU A 69 2.90 -14.24 5.71
N PHE A 70 1.74 -13.63 5.44
CA PHE A 70 1.06 -12.77 6.40
C PHE A 70 0.68 -13.50 7.69
N ARG A 71 0.28 -14.77 7.58
CA ARG A 71 0.00 -15.65 8.74
C ARG A 71 1.02 -16.76 8.82
N GLY A 72 1.36 -17.17 10.04
CA GLY A 72 2.27 -18.30 10.25
C GLY A 72 1.79 -19.57 9.56
N VAL A 73 2.66 -20.20 8.77
CA VAL A 73 2.37 -21.46 8.05
C VAL A 73 2.86 -22.65 8.84
N LYS A 74 2.02 -23.69 8.99
CA LYS A 74 2.39 -24.94 9.66
C LYS A 74 2.87 -26.02 8.71
N CYS A 75 2.52 -25.93 7.44
CA CYS A 75 2.91 -26.84 6.38
C CYS A 75 3.08 -26.07 5.08
N ILE A 76 4.10 -26.40 4.30
CA ILE A 76 4.31 -25.85 2.96
C ILE A 76 4.14 -26.99 1.98
N ASP A 77 3.06 -26.95 1.24
CA ASP A 77 2.74 -27.92 0.18
C ASP A 77 1.97 -27.21 -0.96
N ARG A 78 1.64 -27.96 -2.00
CA ARG A 78 0.92 -27.40 -3.17
C ARG A 78 -0.59 -27.29 -3.01
N SER A 79 -1.15 -27.56 -1.83
CA SER A 79 -2.60 -27.50 -1.59
C SER A 79 -3.12 -26.07 -1.42
N THR A 80 -2.26 -25.14 -1.01
CA THR A 80 -2.59 -23.72 -0.82
C THR A 80 -1.86 -22.83 -1.82
N ILE A 81 -2.45 -21.65 -2.12
CA ILE A 81 -1.79 -20.63 -2.97
C ILE A 81 -0.44 -20.23 -2.38
N VAL A 82 -0.40 -19.92 -1.07
CA VAL A 82 0.83 -19.56 -0.36
C VAL A 82 1.89 -20.65 -0.48
N GLY A 83 1.52 -21.92 -0.26
CA GLY A 83 2.45 -23.05 -0.38
C GLY A 83 2.99 -23.22 -1.80
N ARG A 84 2.15 -23.06 -2.84
CA ARG A 84 2.61 -23.09 -4.25
C ARG A 84 3.57 -21.95 -4.53
N CYS A 85 3.22 -20.72 -4.17
CA CYS A 85 4.09 -19.56 -4.35
C CYS A 85 5.45 -19.74 -3.66
N VAL A 86 5.47 -20.23 -2.41
CA VAL A 86 6.74 -20.48 -1.69
C VAL A 86 7.59 -21.51 -2.42
N LEU A 87 7.01 -22.66 -2.83
CA LEU A 87 7.72 -23.72 -3.53
C LEU A 87 8.24 -23.26 -4.88
N ASP A 88 7.46 -22.51 -5.64
CA ASP A 88 7.84 -22.03 -6.96
C ASP A 88 8.93 -20.96 -6.87
N ALA A 89 8.84 -20.01 -5.92
CA ALA A 89 9.89 -19.02 -5.68
C ALA A 89 11.22 -19.69 -5.27
N ILE A 90 11.18 -20.66 -4.34
CA ILE A 90 12.36 -21.42 -3.92
C ILE A 90 12.97 -22.18 -5.11
N SER A 91 12.13 -22.87 -5.90
CA SER A 91 12.59 -23.65 -7.06
C SER A 91 13.21 -22.77 -8.14
N ALA A 92 12.74 -21.52 -8.28
CA ALA A 92 13.28 -20.55 -9.23
C ALA A 92 14.46 -19.74 -8.69
N GLY A 93 14.86 -19.93 -7.43
CA GLY A 93 15.93 -19.15 -6.78
C GLY A 93 15.56 -17.68 -6.58
N ILE A 94 14.27 -17.38 -6.37
CA ILE A 94 13.76 -16.01 -6.21
C ILE A 94 13.53 -15.72 -4.73
N GLY A 95 14.18 -14.67 -4.21
CA GLY A 95 13.89 -14.08 -2.91
C GLY A 95 12.61 -13.23 -2.95
N ILE A 96 11.92 -13.14 -1.83
CA ILE A 96 10.72 -12.28 -1.69
C ILE A 96 10.89 -11.40 -0.46
N TYR A 97 10.70 -10.10 -0.64
CA TYR A 97 10.70 -9.08 0.41
C TYR A 97 9.37 -8.34 0.38
N ALA A 98 8.77 -8.10 1.55
CA ALA A 98 7.54 -7.32 1.70
C ALA A 98 7.82 -5.99 2.41
N ALA A 99 7.35 -4.88 1.85
CA ALA A 99 7.28 -3.56 2.47
C ALA A 99 5.81 -3.19 2.63
N HIS A 100 5.24 -3.52 3.78
CA HIS A 100 3.80 -3.51 4.06
C HIS A 100 3.44 -2.37 5.01
N THR A 101 2.88 -2.65 6.19
CA THR A 101 2.44 -1.60 7.10
C THR A 101 3.58 -0.71 7.63
N ASN A 102 4.83 -1.17 7.61
CA ASN A 102 5.99 -0.30 7.84
C ASN A 102 6.10 0.79 6.76
N LEU A 103 5.78 0.49 5.50
CA LEU A 103 5.78 1.46 4.41
C LEU A 103 4.54 2.37 4.47
N ASP A 104 3.37 1.84 4.89
CA ASP A 104 2.16 2.64 5.11
C ASP A 104 2.36 3.69 6.22
N ASN A 105 3.05 3.29 7.29
CA ASN A 105 3.30 4.09 8.47
C ASN A 105 4.54 5.00 8.36
N ALA A 106 5.32 4.88 7.27
CA ALA A 106 6.50 5.70 7.06
C ALA A 106 6.13 7.10 6.53
N ARG A 107 6.90 8.12 6.94
CA ARG A 107 6.85 9.44 6.32
C ARG A 107 7.31 9.35 4.88
N GLY A 108 6.50 9.84 3.94
CA GLY A 108 6.73 9.69 2.50
C GLY A 108 6.29 8.32 1.94
N GLY A 109 5.75 7.42 2.76
CA GLY A 109 5.24 6.12 2.35
C GLY A 109 3.92 6.17 1.58
N VAL A 110 3.20 5.05 1.53
CA VAL A 110 2.03 4.85 0.66
C VAL A 110 0.97 5.93 0.82
N ASN A 111 0.61 6.26 2.07
CA ASN A 111 -0.40 7.29 2.34
C ASN A 111 0.06 8.70 1.94
N PHE A 112 1.33 9.02 2.09
CA PHE A 112 1.90 10.30 1.61
C PHE A 112 1.97 10.37 0.08
N ALA A 113 2.25 9.23 -0.59
CA ALA A 113 2.20 9.15 -2.06
C ALA A 113 0.77 9.42 -2.56
N ALA A 114 -0.24 8.85 -1.90
CA ALA A 114 -1.65 9.15 -2.18
C ALA A 114 -1.97 10.63 -1.98
N ALA A 115 -1.48 11.25 -0.92
CA ALA A 115 -1.65 12.70 -0.68
C ALA A 115 -1.05 13.54 -1.83
N LYS A 116 0.13 13.16 -2.34
CA LYS A 116 0.78 13.80 -3.51
C LYS A 116 -0.09 13.65 -4.76
N MET A 117 -0.69 12.48 -5.01
CA MET A 117 -1.61 12.25 -6.13
C MET A 117 -2.87 13.11 -6.03
N LEU A 118 -3.38 13.33 -4.81
CA LEU A 118 -4.53 14.17 -4.53
C LEU A 118 -4.21 15.67 -4.51
N GLY A 119 -2.93 16.05 -4.59
CA GLY A 119 -2.49 17.45 -4.50
C GLY A 119 -2.77 18.08 -3.14
N LEU A 120 -2.71 17.29 -2.06
CA LEU A 120 -2.93 17.79 -0.71
C LEU A 120 -1.75 18.59 -0.20
N GLU A 121 -2.06 19.66 0.49
CA GLU A 121 -1.12 20.53 1.23
C GLU A 121 -1.22 20.26 2.74
N ASN A 122 -0.21 20.72 3.51
CA ASN A 122 -0.17 20.60 4.98
C ASN A 122 -0.33 19.14 5.47
N VAL A 123 0.19 18.19 4.73
CA VAL A 123 0.03 16.76 4.98
C VAL A 123 0.76 16.34 6.25
N ARG A 124 0.05 15.64 7.14
CA ARG A 124 0.58 15.04 8.36
C ARG A 124 -0.08 13.68 8.60
N PHE A 125 0.51 12.88 9.49
CA PHE A 125 -0.15 11.65 9.90
C PHE A 125 -1.51 11.93 10.54
N LEU A 126 -2.49 11.10 10.21
CA LEU A 126 -3.81 11.15 10.84
C LEU A 126 -3.71 10.63 12.29
N GLN A 127 -3.04 9.50 12.49
CA GLN A 127 -2.77 8.95 13.82
C GLN A 127 -1.25 8.72 13.96
N PRO A 128 -0.49 9.70 14.50
CA PRO A 128 0.94 9.55 14.69
C PRO A 128 1.26 8.52 15.78
N THR A 129 2.38 7.80 15.62
CA THR A 129 2.97 6.98 16.70
C THR A 129 3.43 7.86 17.87
N ALA A 130 3.62 7.26 19.04
CA ALA A 130 4.04 7.99 20.25
C ALA A 130 5.37 8.77 20.08
N GLY A 131 6.28 8.31 19.22
CA GLY A 131 7.54 9.00 18.89
C GLY A 131 7.42 10.01 17.75
N GLY A 132 6.30 10.03 17.02
CA GLY A 132 6.09 10.89 15.85
C GLY A 132 6.93 10.52 14.61
N GLU A 133 7.69 9.44 14.66
CA GLU A 133 8.53 8.96 13.55
C GLU A 133 7.71 8.32 12.41
N GLY A 134 6.51 7.82 12.74
CA GLY A 134 5.56 7.21 11.83
C GLY A 134 4.13 7.46 12.26
N GLY A 135 3.16 6.87 11.56
CA GLY A 135 1.75 6.96 11.91
C GLY A 135 0.85 6.38 10.84
N SER A 136 -0.38 6.04 11.22
CA SER A 136 -1.35 5.44 10.32
C SER A 136 -2.21 6.50 9.64
N GLY A 137 -2.40 6.36 8.32
CA GLY A 137 -3.14 7.30 7.50
C GLY A 137 -2.55 8.71 7.48
N ILE A 138 -3.13 9.56 6.67
CA ILE A 138 -2.77 10.99 6.55
C ILE A 138 -4.00 11.88 6.62
N ILE A 139 -3.78 13.15 6.95
CA ILE A 139 -4.74 14.24 6.80
C ILE A 139 -4.03 15.44 6.19
N GLY A 140 -4.71 16.12 5.26
CA GLY A 140 -4.20 17.30 4.60
C GLY A 140 -5.34 18.15 4.05
N THR A 141 -5.03 19.23 3.36
CA THR A 141 -6.01 20.17 2.81
C THR A 141 -5.85 20.29 1.30
N LEU A 142 -6.94 20.47 0.59
CA LEU A 142 -6.90 20.90 -0.80
C LEU A 142 -6.40 22.35 -0.88
N SER A 143 -5.75 22.73 -1.97
CA SER A 143 -5.36 24.13 -2.22
C SER A 143 -6.56 25.08 -2.32
N ARG A 144 -7.73 24.56 -2.65
CA ARG A 144 -9.04 25.22 -2.65
C ARG A 144 -10.15 24.18 -2.44
N PRO A 145 -11.22 24.51 -1.71
CA PRO A 145 -12.37 23.63 -1.57
C PRO A 145 -12.94 23.19 -2.92
N MET A 146 -13.49 21.99 -2.98
CA MET A 146 -14.12 21.40 -4.16
C MET A 146 -15.51 20.90 -3.79
N PRO A 147 -16.56 21.11 -4.62
CA PRO A 147 -17.87 20.50 -4.40
C PRO A 147 -17.75 18.99 -4.17
N ALA A 148 -18.48 18.46 -3.18
CA ALA A 148 -18.30 17.07 -2.75
C ALA A 148 -18.53 16.06 -3.89
N ALA A 149 -19.51 16.29 -4.77
CA ALA A 149 -19.76 15.41 -5.92
C ALA A 149 -18.59 15.43 -6.92
N ASP A 150 -17.98 16.58 -7.17
CA ASP A 150 -16.82 16.72 -8.07
C ASP A 150 -15.58 16.06 -7.45
N PHE A 151 -15.42 16.18 -6.12
CA PHE A 151 -14.34 15.52 -5.41
C PHE A 151 -14.44 14.00 -5.47
N LEU A 152 -15.63 13.42 -5.32
CA LEU A 152 -15.81 11.97 -5.50
C LEU A 152 -15.44 11.50 -6.93
N GLN A 153 -15.78 12.28 -7.95
CA GLN A 153 -15.39 11.97 -9.32
C GLN A 153 -13.88 12.15 -9.54
N PHE A 154 -13.27 13.16 -8.91
CA PHE A 154 -11.83 13.37 -8.91
C PHE A 154 -11.09 12.19 -8.26
N LEU A 155 -11.56 11.69 -7.09
CA LEU A 155 -11.02 10.49 -6.45
C LEU A 155 -11.03 9.29 -7.40
N LYS A 156 -12.19 9.02 -8.00
CA LYS A 156 -12.37 7.89 -8.91
C LYS A 156 -11.38 7.94 -10.08
N THR A 157 -11.18 9.12 -10.63
CA THR A 157 -10.23 9.35 -11.75
C THR A 157 -8.78 9.21 -11.30
N THR A 158 -8.41 9.81 -10.16
CA THR A 158 -7.04 9.81 -9.64
C THR A 158 -6.53 8.41 -9.30
N PHE A 159 -7.37 7.58 -8.71
CA PHE A 159 -7.03 6.21 -8.34
C PHE A 159 -7.38 5.17 -9.42
N HIS A 160 -7.91 5.62 -10.57
CA HIS A 160 -8.38 4.73 -11.66
C HIS A 160 -9.34 3.65 -11.15
N ALA A 161 -10.26 4.04 -10.25
CA ALA A 161 -11.21 3.12 -9.65
C ALA A 161 -12.43 2.91 -10.56
N ASP A 162 -12.81 1.66 -10.81
CA ASP A 162 -14.01 1.33 -11.58
C ASP A 162 -15.28 1.66 -10.80
N SER A 163 -15.24 1.55 -9.46
CA SER A 163 -16.33 1.85 -8.55
C SER A 163 -15.87 2.71 -7.37
N LEU A 164 -16.82 3.40 -6.76
CA LEU A 164 -16.66 4.14 -5.52
C LEU A 164 -17.97 4.00 -4.73
N ALA A 165 -17.88 3.55 -3.48
CA ALA A 165 -19.01 3.58 -2.56
C ALA A 165 -18.81 4.71 -1.55
N TYR A 166 -19.89 5.40 -1.14
CA TYR A 166 -19.81 6.49 -0.18
C TYR A 166 -21.06 6.61 0.71
N ALA A 167 -20.87 7.18 1.88
CA ALA A 167 -21.93 7.75 2.70
C ALA A 167 -21.74 9.27 2.76
N ALA A 168 -22.82 10.02 2.46
CA ALA A 168 -22.77 11.48 2.42
C ALA A 168 -22.64 12.05 3.83
N GLY A 169 -21.78 13.06 3.97
CA GLY A 169 -21.66 13.92 5.14
C GLY A 169 -22.39 15.26 4.94
N PRO A 170 -22.29 16.19 5.90
CA PRO A 170 -22.99 17.46 5.88
C PRO A 170 -22.35 18.53 5.00
N GLN A 171 -21.07 18.37 4.63
CA GLN A 171 -20.32 19.37 3.87
C GLN A 171 -20.75 19.39 2.41
N SER A 172 -21.05 20.58 1.87
CA SER A 172 -21.30 20.78 0.44
C SER A 172 -20.01 20.79 -0.39
N GLU A 173 -18.90 21.18 0.25
CA GLU A 173 -17.55 21.23 -0.33
C GLU A 173 -16.57 20.48 0.56
N ILE A 174 -15.59 19.86 -0.05
CA ILE A 174 -14.49 19.15 0.59
C ILE A 174 -13.24 20.03 0.54
N ASN A 175 -12.60 20.21 1.68
CA ASN A 175 -11.32 20.89 1.84
C ASN A 175 -10.32 20.04 2.63
N THR A 176 -10.74 19.50 3.78
CA THR A 176 -9.89 18.69 4.66
C THR A 176 -10.11 17.22 4.38
N VAL A 177 -9.08 16.56 3.89
CA VAL A 177 -9.13 15.16 3.42
C VAL A 177 -8.29 14.28 4.34
N ALA A 178 -8.90 13.25 4.90
CA ALA A 178 -8.22 12.15 5.57
C ALA A 178 -8.21 10.91 4.66
N PHE A 179 -7.08 10.20 4.61
CA PHE A 179 -6.88 9.04 3.75
C PHE A 179 -6.08 7.95 4.47
N CYS A 180 -6.49 6.70 4.26
CA CYS A 180 -5.71 5.52 4.59
C CYS A 180 -5.97 4.44 3.53
N GLY A 181 -4.93 4.01 2.80
CA GLY A 181 -5.01 2.91 1.84
C GLY A 181 -5.41 1.59 2.50
N GLY A 182 -5.85 0.62 1.70
CA GLY A 182 -6.22 -0.71 2.17
C GLY A 182 -7.39 -0.72 3.16
N ALA A 183 -7.25 -1.45 4.25
CA ALA A 183 -8.26 -1.61 5.31
C ALA A 183 -8.07 -0.59 6.44
N GLY A 184 -8.36 0.68 6.16
CA GLY A 184 -8.12 1.80 7.08
C GLY A 184 -9.31 2.21 7.94
N ASP A 185 -10.41 1.47 7.97
CA ASP A 185 -11.67 1.88 8.62
C ASP A 185 -11.56 2.10 10.14
N PHE A 186 -10.52 1.61 10.78
CA PHE A 186 -10.21 1.86 12.20
C PHE A 186 -9.87 3.33 12.50
N LEU A 187 -9.57 4.13 11.48
CA LEU A 187 -9.21 5.55 11.61
C LEU A 187 -10.40 6.52 11.47
N VAL A 188 -11.62 6.04 11.21
CA VAL A 188 -12.81 6.91 11.03
C VAL A 188 -12.98 7.86 12.20
N ASP A 189 -12.93 7.35 13.44
CA ASP A 189 -13.15 8.17 14.64
C ASP A 189 -12.04 9.24 14.83
N GLU A 190 -10.81 8.93 14.42
CA GLU A 190 -9.71 9.90 14.45
C GLU A 190 -9.88 10.96 13.36
N ALA A 191 -10.38 10.59 12.16
CA ALA A 191 -10.70 11.54 11.10
C ALA A 191 -11.79 12.54 11.53
N VAL A 192 -12.84 12.06 12.20
CA VAL A 192 -13.88 12.93 12.82
C VAL A 192 -13.26 13.90 13.82
N LYS A 193 -12.49 13.37 14.75
CA LYS A 193 -11.85 14.14 15.82
C LYS A 193 -10.92 15.23 15.29
N GLN A 194 -10.26 14.98 14.17
CA GLN A 194 -9.36 15.93 13.52
C GLN A 194 -10.06 16.86 12.52
N GLY A 195 -11.40 16.78 12.39
CA GLY A 195 -12.21 17.66 11.58
C GLY A 195 -12.04 17.47 10.08
N ALA A 196 -11.84 16.22 9.63
CA ALA A 196 -11.87 15.91 8.22
C ALA A 196 -13.27 16.13 7.63
N ASP A 197 -13.36 16.66 6.42
CA ASP A 197 -14.61 16.74 5.67
C ASP A 197 -14.96 15.39 5.04
N ILE A 198 -13.94 14.62 4.68
CA ILE A 198 -14.06 13.28 4.12
C ILE A 198 -12.96 12.36 4.64
N PHE A 199 -13.30 11.10 4.90
CA PHE A 199 -12.36 10.01 5.12
C PHE A 199 -12.45 9.00 3.98
N ILE A 200 -11.30 8.64 3.43
CA ILE A 200 -11.16 7.75 2.27
C ILE A 200 -10.31 6.55 2.67
N THR A 201 -10.78 5.35 2.32
CA THR A 201 -10.04 4.11 2.51
C THR A 201 -10.34 3.10 1.40
N GLY A 202 -9.59 1.99 1.34
CA GLY A 202 -9.86 0.91 0.39
C GLY A 202 -11.06 0.07 0.80
N GLU A 203 -11.14 -0.29 2.07
CA GLU A 203 -12.17 -1.18 2.60
C GLU A 203 -12.79 -0.60 3.88
N MET A 204 -14.10 -0.84 4.04
CA MET A 204 -14.84 -0.45 5.24
C MET A 204 -15.98 -1.42 5.50
N GLY A 205 -16.09 -1.88 6.75
CA GLY A 205 -17.21 -2.71 7.16
C GLY A 205 -18.54 -1.97 7.08
N TYR A 206 -19.60 -2.62 6.59
CA TYR A 206 -20.92 -2.01 6.36
C TYR A 206 -21.42 -1.16 7.56
N HIS A 207 -21.28 -1.66 8.77
CA HIS A 207 -21.74 -0.96 9.98
C HIS A 207 -20.92 0.28 10.34
N ARG A 208 -19.70 0.44 9.79
CA ARG A 208 -18.87 1.64 10.01
C ARG A 208 -19.35 2.86 9.26
N TYR A 209 -20.24 2.71 8.27
CA TYR A 209 -20.86 3.82 7.56
C TYR A 209 -21.95 4.54 8.37
N PHE A 210 -22.45 3.93 9.46
CA PHE A 210 -23.52 4.50 10.26
C PHE A 210 -22.99 5.45 11.33
N GLY A 211 -23.79 6.49 11.63
CA GLY A 211 -23.53 7.43 12.70
C GLY A 211 -22.81 8.69 12.28
N HIS A 212 -22.15 8.73 11.13
CA HIS A 212 -21.27 9.82 10.72
C HIS A 212 -21.89 10.84 9.75
N GLY A 213 -23.17 10.70 9.38
CA GLY A 213 -23.83 11.56 8.40
C GLY A 213 -23.93 13.05 8.77
N ASN A 214 -23.68 13.41 10.03
CA ASN A 214 -23.61 14.80 10.49
C ASN A 214 -22.16 15.25 10.80
N GLU A 215 -21.14 14.44 10.46
CA GLU A 215 -19.75 14.70 10.82
C GLU A 215 -18.88 14.83 9.58
N LEU A 216 -18.76 13.76 8.77
CA LEU A 216 -17.91 13.74 7.57
C LEU A 216 -18.48 12.81 6.50
N TRP A 217 -17.97 12.95 5.28
CA TRP A 217 -18.18 11.99 4.21
C TRP A 217 -17.29 10.77 4.42
N LEU A 218 -17.79 9.57 4.06
CA LEU A 218 -17.02 8.34 4.04
C LEU A 218 -16.99 7.80 2.61
N ALA A 219 -15.81 7.44 2.11
CA ALA A 219 -15.66 6.88 0.75
C ALA A 219 -14.74 5.67 0.74
N THR A 220 -15.10 4.66 -0.03
CA THR A 220 -14.24 3.49 -0.32
C THR A 220 -14.07 3.31 -1.82
N LEU A 221 -12.82 3.04 -2.25
CA LEU A 221 -12.46 2.89 -3.65
C LEU A 221 -12.01 1.48 -4.03
N GLY A 222 -11.79 0.61 -3.03
CA GLY A 222 -11.18 -0.70 -3.20
C GLY A 222 -9.74 -0.74 -2.67
N HIS A 223 -9.36 -1.89 -2.13
CA HIS A 223 -8.05 -2.13 -1.53
C HIS A 223 -6.94 -1.92 -2.58
N TYR A 224 -7.04 -2.64 -3.69
CA TYR A 224 -6.08 -2.57 -4.78
C TYR A 224 -5.92 -1.14 -5.33
N GLU A 225 -7.02 -0.44 -5.57
CA GLU A 225 -7.03 0.91 -6.15
C GLU A 225 -6.32 1.90 -5.24
N THR A 226 -6.53 1.81 -3.93
CA THR A 226 -5.93 2.73 -2.94
C THR A 226 -4.47 2.44 -2.63
N GLU A 227 -3.89 1.33 -3.12
CA GLU A 227 -2.51 0.93 -2.83
C GLU A 227 -1.65 0.63 -4.07
N ARG A 228 -2.23 0.44 -5.27
CA ARG A 228 -1.46 0.08 -6.47
C ARG A 228 -0.32 1.05 -6.81
N HIS A 229 -0.42 2.31 -6.39
CA HIS A 229 0.62 3.32 -6.57
C HIS A 229 1.89 3.04 -5.74
N THR A 230 1.82 2.10 -4.80
CA THR A 230 2.99 1.60 -4.05
C THR A 230 4.06 1.03 -4.96
N ILE A 231 3.70 0.44 -6.10
CA ILE A 231 4.66 -0.08 -7.10
C ILE A 231 5.54 1.06 -7.63
N ALA A 232 4.92 2.19 -7.98
CA ALA A 232 5.65 3.38 -8.45
C ALA A 232 6.50 4.01 -7.32
N LEU A 233 5.98 4.06 -6.10
CA LEU A 233 6.71 4.53 -4.92
C LEU A 233 7.96 3.68 -4.66
N LEU A 234 7.84 2.35 -4.66
CA LEU A 234 8.98 1.43 -4.49
C LEU A 234 10.03 1.63 -5.59
N ARG A 235 9.59 1.85 -6.83
CA ARG A 235 10.49 2.19 -7.94
C ARG A 235 11.22 3.51 -7.68
N GLU A 236 10.52 4.57 -7.29
CA GLU A 236 11.10 5.89 -6.99
C GLU A 236 12.18 5.74 -5.91
N VAL A 237 11.84 5.17 -4.76
CA VAL A 237 12.76 4.96 -3.61
C VAL A 237 14.00 4.16 -4.01
N LEU A 238 13.83 3.06 -4.72
CA LEU A 238 14.97 2.20 -5.09
C LEU A 238 15.81 2.81 -6.20
N SER A 239 15.22 3.48 -7.19
CA SER A 239 15.98 4.09 -8.30
C SER A 239 16.82 5.28 -7.84
N GLU A 240 16.31 6.07 -6.89
CA GLU A 240 17.04 7.20 -6.31
C GLU A 240 18.23 6.74 -5.44
N ALA A 241 18.00 5.74 -4.60
CA ALA A 241 19.01 5.28 -3.66
C ALA A 241 20.05 4.33 -4.27
N LEU A 242 19.68 3.58 -5.30
CA LEU A 242 20.49 2.53 -5.94
C LEU A 242 20.55 2.73 -7.47
N PRO A 243 21.26 3.76 -7.96
CA PRO A 243 21.40 4.01 -9.39
C PRO A 243 21.99 2.80 -10.13
N GLY A 244 21.32 2.40 -11.23
CA GLY A 244 21.73 1.24 -12.03
C GLY A 244 21.12 -0.09 -11.58
N LEU A 245 20.35 -0.14 -10.51
CA LEU A 245 19.56 -1.31 -10.15
C LEU A 245 18.50 -1.55 -11.23
N ARG A 246 18.45 -2.78 -11.76
CA ARG A 246 17.42 -3.17 -12.72
C ARG A 246 16.10 -3.38 -12.00
N LEU A 247 15.16 -2.46 -12.22
CA LEU A 247 13.81 -2.49 -11.65
C LEU A 247 12.80 -2.80 -12.76
N VAL A 248 11.92 -3.73 -12.51
CA VAL A 248 10.84 -4.17 -13.40
C VAL A 248 9.53 -4.07 -12.62
N GLU A 249 8.56 -3.35 -13.13
CA GLU A 249 7.19 -3.41 -12.60
C GLU A 249 6.49 -4.63 -13.20
N THR A 250 5.64 -5.26 -12.41
CA THR A 250 4.84 -6.40 -12.91
C THR A 250 3.83 -5.94 -13.95
N ASP A 251 3.66 -6.74 -15.01
CA ASP A 251 2.57 -6.59 -15.98
C ASP A 251 1.29 -7.32 -15.51
N VAL A 252 1.40 -8.14 -14.46
CA VAL A 252 0.28 -8.91 -13.91
C VAL A 252 -0.63 -8.01 -13.08
N ASN A 253 -1.90 -7.93 -13.47
CA ASN A 253 -2.92 -7.31 -12.64
C ASN A 253 -3.39 -8.29 -11.57
N THR A 254 -2.94 -8.08 -10.34
CA THR A 254 -3.24 -8.96 -9.20
C THR A 254 -4.60 -8.69 -8.54
N ASN A 255 -5.34 -7.63 -8.96
CA ASN A 255 -6.67 -7.34 -8.41
C ASN A 255 -7.64 -8.51 -8.68
N PRO A 256 -8.14 -9.21 -7.65
CA PRO A 256 -9.08 -10.31 -7.83
C PRO A 256 -10.50 -9.83 -8.13
N LEU A 257 -10.81 -8.56 -7.84
CA LEU A 257 -12.16 -8.01 -7.98
C LEU A 257 -12.42 -7.52 -9.42
N ARG A 258 -13.65 -7.66 -9.85
CA ARG A 258 -14.16 -7.10 -11.09
C ARG A 258 -15.51 -6.43 -10.79
N TYR A 259 -15.75 -5.30 -11.43
CA TYR A 259 -16.96 -4.51 -11.27
C TYR A 259 -17.78 -4.56 -12.56
N ILE A 260 -19.11 -4.54 -12.44
CA ILE A 260 -20.07 -4.57 -13.56
C ILE A 260 -20.98 -3.36 -13.51
#